data_5878b779a0c2bc894a11bb5f444113bb
#
_entry.id   5878b779a0c2bc894a11bb5f444113bb
#
_cell.length_a   1.000
_cell.length_b   1.000
_cell.length_c   1.000
_cell.angle_alpha   90.00
_cell.angle_beta   90.00
_cell.angle_gamma   90.00
#
_symmetry.space_group_name_H-M   'P 1'
#
loop_
_entity.id
_entity.type
_entity.pdbx_description
1 polymer ?
#
loop_
_entity_poly.entity_id
_entity_poly.type
_entity_poly.pdbx_seq_one_letter_code
_entity_poly.pdbx_strand_id
1 'polypeptide(L)'
;MKNCVSAGRTPVVLSRYKDHSEKLYERLKDYADHVFLMTGNNSKKEHKKILEQMHQVYKAESLILIATGSLVGEGFDFPRLDTLFMATPVSFRGVVEQYAGRLNRDYAGKENVIIYDYVDNHITMFNNMYMKRLKAYKQIGYEIAGGLHNDKQTANAIYDGDNYAENYHKDLLDANKNIIISSPAISGTKVYELINLLKEKQLSGVQITIVTWAPDSYGFGDASYWMQLHEEMRKAGFYIKTVEESCERFAVIDQEVVWYGNINLLAKDKVDDSIMRVLSKEIASELMEITFGDNG
;
A
#
# COMPACT_ATOMS: atom_id res chain seq x y z
N MET A 1 18.18 -15.21 6.16
CA MET A 1 18.27 -16.69 6.10
C MET A 1 19.03 -17.26 7.29
N LYS A 2 20.34 -16.94 7.51
CA LYS A 2 21.12 -17.49 8.65
C LYS A 2 20.37 -17.40 9.98
N ASN A 3 19.92 -16.23 10.37
CA ASN A 3 19.21 -16.02 11.64
C ASN A 3 17.92 -16.86 11.73
N CYS A 4 17.23 -17.10 10.62
CA CYS A 4 16.03 -17.92 10.57
C CYS A 4 16.39 -19.39 10.87
N VAL A 5 17.38 -19.95 10.17
CA VAL A 5 17.85 -21.34 10.37
C VAL A 5 18.43 -21.53 11.77
N SER A 6 19.28 -20.60 12.24
CA SER A 6 19.85 -20.66 13.60
C SER A 6 18.80 -20.56 14.72
N ALA A 7 17.64 -19.97 14.44
CA ALA A 7 16.49 -19.97 15.34
C ALA A 7 15.64 -21.27 15.27
N GLY A 8 16.12 -22.30 14.58
CA GLY A 8 15.45 -23.60 14.46
C GLY A 8 14.23 -23.60 13.51
N ARG A 9 14.06 -22.55 12.69
CA ARG A 9 12.94 -22.42 11.76
C ARG A 9 13.18 -23.17 10.46
N THR A 10 12.10 -23.52 9.80
CA THR A 10 12.12 -24.25 8.53
C THR A 10 11.59 -23.37 7.40
N PRO A 11 12.47 -22.64 6.70
CA PRO A 11 12.07 -21.68 5.69
C PRO A 11 11.77 -22.30 4.32
N VAL A 12 10.79 -21.71 3.62
CA VAL A 12 10.62 -21.84 2.18
C VAL A 12 10.93 -20.50 1.50
N VAL A 13 11.68 -20.55 0.42
CA VAL A 13 12.00 -19.40 -0.43
C VAL A 13 11.24 -19.55 -1.74
N LEU A 14 10.33 -18.62 -2.03
CA LEU A 14 9.56 -18.64 -3.26
C LEU A 14 10.06 -17.62 -4.27
N SER A 15 10.34 -18.09 -5.46
CA SER A 15 10.59 -17.28 -6.63
C SER A 15 9.63 -17.64 -7.77
N ARG A 16 9.30 -16.66 -8.58
CA ARG A 16 8.50 -16.87 -9.81
C ARG A 16 9.35 -17.48 -10.94
N TYR A 17 10.67 -17.27 -10.90
CA TYR A 17 11.57 -17.59 -12.00
C TYR A 17 12.50 -18.73 -11.63
N LYS A 18 12.62 -19.71 -12.55
CA LYS A 18 13.47 -20.89 -12.40
C LYS A 18 14.94 -20.53 -12.18
N ASP A 19 15.51 -19.72 -13.07
CA ASP A 19 16.93 -19.33 -13.01
C ASP A 19 17.26 -18.57 -11.71
N HIS A 20 16.30 -17.80 -11.20
CA HIS A 20 16.43 -17.14 -9.91
C HIS A 20 16.41 -18.15 -8.75
N SER A 21 15.55 -19.17 -8.81
CA SER A 21 15.51 -20.24 -7.81
C SER A 21 16.82 -21.06 -7.81
N GLU A 22 17.39 -21.34 -8.97
CA GLU A 22 18.68 -22.03 -9.11
C GLU A 22 19.82 -21.19 -8.54
N LYS A 23 19.86 -19.88 -8.83
CA LYS A 23 20.86 -18.97 -8.21
C LYS A 23 20.70 -18.85 -6.70
N LEU A 24 19.48 -18.85 -6.18
CA LEU A 24 19.22 -18.87 -4.76
C LEU A 24 19.69 -20.18 -4.12
N TYR A 25 19.47 -21.32 -4.78
CA TYR A 25 19.95 -22.62 -4.32
C TYR A 25 21.47 -22.62 -4.19
N GLU A 26 22.21 -22.20 -5.22
CA GLU A 26 23.68 -22.14 -5.17
C GLU A 26 24.20 -21.23 -4.05
N ARG A 27 23.48 -20.16 -3.73
CA ARG A 27 23.85 -19.24 -2.63
C ARG A 27 23.49 -19.75 -1.24
N LEU A 28 22.49 -20.62 -1.12
CA LEU A 28 21.92 -21.04 0.15
C LEU A 28 22.30 -22.51 0.52
N LYS A 29 22.89 -23.28 -0.39
CA LYS A 29 23.17 -24.69 -0.19
C LYS A 29 24.02 -25.03 1.05
N ASP A 30 24.83 -24.07 1.52
CA ASP A 30 25.70 -24.24 2.68
C ASP A 30 25.12 -23.60 3.98
N TYR A 31 23.83 -23.19 3.95
CA TYR A 31 23.18 -22.49 5.07
C TYR A 31 22.35 -23.39 5.98
N ALA A 32 22.13 -24.64 5.59
CA ALA A 32 21.39 -25.63 6.36
C ALA A 32 21.96 -27.04 6.07
N ASP A 33 21.64 -28.01 6.93
CA ASP A 33 22.05 -29.40 6.74
C ASP A 33 21.43 -29.98 5.46
N HIS A 34 20.20 -29.55 5.14
CA HIS A 34 19.49 -29.96 3.95
C HIS A 34 18.91 -28.77 3.21
N VAL A 35 19.21 -28.67 1.90
CA VAL A 35 18.63 -27.65 1.02
C VAL A 35 18.04 -28.32 -0.20
N PHE A 36 16.74 -28.11 -0.41
CA PHE A 36 15.98 -28.70 -1.50
C PHE A 36 15.60 -27.65 -2.52
N LEU A 37 15.65 -28.02 -3.82
CA LEU A 37 15.20 -27.19 -4.92
C LEU A 37 14.04 -27.88 -5.64
N MET A 38 12.91 -27.22 -5.70
CA MET A 38 11.70 -27.64 -6.43
C MET A 38 11.34 -26.62 -7.51
N THR A 39 11.40 -27.02 -8.78
CA THR A 39 11.06 -26.13 -9.91
C THR A 39 9.99 -26.73 -10.79
N GLY A 40 9.33 -25.92 -11.60
CA GLY A 40 8.31 -26.38 -12.56
C GLY A 40 8.81 -27.37 -13.62
N ASN A 41 10.13 -27.53 -13.76
CA ASN A 41 10.74 -28.50 -14.69
C ASN A 41 10.83 -29.91 -14.10
N ASN A 42 10.71 -30.05 -12.78
CA ASN A 42 10.70 -31.35 -12.17
C ASN A 42 9.41 -32.10 -12.53
N SER A 43 9.53 -33.36 -12.89
CA SER A 43 8.38 -34.21 -13.09
C SER A 43 7.61 -34.45 -11.78
N LYS A 44 6.35 -34.84 -11.86
CA LYS A 44 5.56 -35.22 -10.68
C LYS A 44 6.24 -36.30 -9.82
N LYS A 45 6.98 -37.22 -10.44
CA LYS A 45 7.74 -38.27 -9.75
C LYS A 45 8.93 -37.70 -8.96
N GLU A 46 9.64 -36.73 -9.54
CA GLU A 46 10.73 -36.03 -8.86
C GLU A 46 10.23 -35.16 -7.70
N HIS A 47 9.12 -34.46 -7.88
CA HIS A 47 8.50 -33.70 -6.79
C HIS A 47 8.16 -34.62 -5.61
N LYS A 48 7.54 -35.76 -5.88
CA LYS A 48 7.21 -36.74 -4.85
C LYS A 48 8.46 -37.26 -4.15
N LYS A 49 9.52 -37.57 -4.89
CA LYS A 49 10.81 -38.01 -4.35
C LYS A 49 11.45 -36.95 -3.43
N ILE A 50 11.44 -35.68 -3.86
CA ILE A 50 11.99 -34.58 -3.05
C ILE A 50 11.16 -34.44 -1.77
N LEU A 51 9.84 -34.49 -1.84
CA LEU A 51 8.98 -34.40 -0.69
C LEU A 51 9.19 -35.57 0.30
N GLU A 52 9.36 -36.80 -0.21
CA GLU A 52 9.71 -37.99 0.59
C GLU A 52 11.06 -37.79 1.31
N GLN A 53 12.08 -37.26 0.61
CA GLN A 53 13.37 -36.94 1.21
C GLN A 53 13.26 -35.87 2.31
N MET A 54 12.45 -34.84 2.08
CA MET A 54 12.19 -33.81 3.10
C MET A 54 11.53 -34.38 4.35
N HIS A 55 10.60 -35.33 4.20
CA HIS A 55 9.97 -36.02 5.33
C HIS A 55 10.92 -36.92 6.13
N GLN A 56 12.02 -37.37 5.50
CA GLN A 56 13.04 -38.20 6.16
C GLN A 56 14.07 -37.38 6.97
N VAL A 57 14.12 -36.05 6.77
CA VAL A 57 15.01 -35.15 7.53
C VAL A 57 14.63 -35.13 9.00
N TYR A 58 15.57 -35.45 9.88
CA TYR A 58 15.32 -35.43 11.33
C TYR A 58 14.93 -34.03 11.82
N LYS A 59 14.13 -33.98 12.87
CA LYS A 59 13.63 -32.69 13.40
C LYS A 59 14.76 -31.80 13.89
N ALA A 60 15.85 -32.35 14.37
CA ALA A 60 17.01 -31.61 14.85
C ALA A 60 17.88 -31.04 13.71
N GLU A 61 17.76 -31.55 12.50
CA GLU A 61 18.50 -31.07 11.34
C GLU A 61 17.78 -29.90 10.67
N SER A 62 18.54 -28.92 10.23
CA SER A 62 18.03 -27.75 9.55
C SER A 62 17.68 -28.04 8.09
N LEU A 63 16.57 -27.41 7.60
CA LEU A 63 16.07 -27.60 6.25
C LEU A 63 15.67 -26.27 5.62
N ILE A 64 16.07 -26.07 4.37
CA ILE A 64 15.59 -24.98 3.51
C ILE A 64 14.95 -25.58 2.28
N LEU A 65 13.75 -25.11 1.92
CA LEU A 65 13.12 -25.40 0.63
C LEU A 65 13.21 -24.15 -0.26
N ILE A 66 13.67 -24.32 -1.50
CA ILE A 66 13.61 -23.28 -2.53
C ILE A 66 12.67 -23.80 -3.61
N ALA A 67 11.65 -23.02 -3.95
CA ALA A 67 10.63 -23.47 -4.89
C ALA A 67 10.17 -22.35 -5.85
N THR A 68 9.69 -22.76 -7.03
CA THR A 68 8.90 -21.87 -7.88
C THR A 68 7.46 -21.83 -7.37
N GLY A 69 6.82 -20.64 -7.40
CA GLY A 69 5.53 -20.39 -6.76
C GLY A 69 4.38 -21.33 -7.16
N SER A 70 4.42 -21.89 -8.39
CA SER A 70 3.40 -22.85 -8.86
C SER A 70 3.43 -24.20 -8.13
N LEU A 71 4.53 -24.54 -7.46
CA LEU A 71 4.74 -25.86 -6.86
C LEU A 71 4.25 -25.98 -5.43
N VAL A 72 4.14 -24.85 -4.72
CA VAL A 72 3.55 -24.80 -3.37
C VAL A 72 2.00 -24.79 -3.50
N GLY A 73 1.47 -24.93 -4.72
CA GLY A 73 0.05 -25.05 -5.04
C GLY A 73 -0.54 -26.43 -4.70
N GLU A 74 -1.27 -27.04 -5.65
CA GLU A 74 -1.99 -28.31 -5.42
C GLU A 74 -1.06 -29.47 -5.08
N GLY A 75 -1.41 -30.22 -4.02
CA GLY A 75 -0.75 -31.47 -3.62
C GLY A 75 0.53 -31.34 -2.80
N PHE A 76 1.07 -30.13 -2.57
CA PHE A 76 2.21 -29.97 -1.69
C PHE A 76 1.77 -29.93 -0.23
N ASP A 77 2.28 -30.85 0.58
CA ASP A 77 2.00 -30.96 2.02
C ASP A 77 3.27 -31.21 2.81
N PHE A 78 3.79 -30.16 3.47
CA PHE A 78 4.93 -30.26 4.38
C PHE A 78 4.71 -29.31 5.58
N PRO A 79 3.98 -29.76 6.63
CA PRO A 79 3.55 -28.92 7.76
C PRO A 79 4.69 -28.31 8.58
N ARG A 80 5.91 -28.86 8.49
CA ARG A 80 7.10 -28.35 9.18
C ARG A 80 7.50 -26.93 8.75
N LEU A 81 7.13 -26.49 7.53
CA LEU A 81 7.42 -25.14 7.08
C LEU A 81 6.73 -24.08 7.96
N ASP A 82 7.48 -23.12 8.45
CA ASP A 82 7.02 -22.07 9.36
C ASP A 82 7.44 -20.66 8.94
N THR A 83 8.27 -20.54 7.91
CA THR A 83 8.78 -19.25 7.45
C THR A 83 8.76 -19.18 5.94
N LEU A 84 8.18 -18.10 5.40
CA LEU A 84 8.15 -17.83 3.96
C LEU A 84 9.03 -16.62 3.62
N PHE A 85 9.92 -16.80 2.65
CA PHE A 85 10.66 -15.71 2.00
C PHE A 85 10.10 -15.51 0.60
N MET A 86 9.41 -14.39 0.37
CA MET A 86 8.90 -14.03 -0.96
C MET A 86 9.99 -13.30 -1.74
N ALA A 87 10.81 -14.07 -2.47
CA ALA A 87 11.96 -13.55 -3.22
C ALA A 87 11.60 -12.88 -4.56
N THR A 88 10.32 -12.90 -4.95
CA THR A 88 9.80 -12.17 -6.11
C THR A 88 8.42 -11.60 -5.81
N PRO A 89 8.09 -10.40 -6.33
CA PRO A 89 6.77 -9.82 -6.11
C PRO A 89 5.65 -10.66 -6.72
N VAL A 90 4.60 -10.90 -5.96
CA VAL A 90 3.33 -11.45 -6.44
C VAL A 90 2.20 -10.47 -6.12
N SER A 91 1.22 -10.34 -7.02
CA SER A 91 0.13 -9.37 -6.89
C SER A 91 -1.21 -10.00 -6.53
N PHE A 92 -1.35 -11.32 -6.65
CA PHE A 92 -2.63 -12.00 -6.48
C PHE A 92 -2.90 -12.35 -5.02
N ARG A 93 -4.00 -11.84 -4.47
CA ARG A 93 -4.52 -12.14 -3.14
C ARG A 93 -4.61 -13.66 -2.88
N GLY A 94 -5.23 -14.40 -3.79
CA GLY A 94 -5.41 -15.86 -3.66
C GLY A 94 -4.10 -16.65 -3.54
N VAL A 95 -3.02 -16.16 -4.15
CA VAL A 95 -1.69 -16.77 -4.03
C VAL A 95 -1.12 -16.61 -2.62
N VAL A 96 -1.28 -15.41 -2.05
CA VAL A 96 -0.84 -15.14 -0.66
C VAL A 96 -1.64 -15.97 0.33
N GLU A 97 -2.96 -16.04 0.18
CA GLU A 97 -3.85 -16.85 1.03
C GLU A 97 -3.49 -18.36 0.94
N GLN A 98 -3.19 -18.83 -0.26
CA GLN A 98 -2.79 -20.22 -0.49
C GLN A 98 -1.46 -20.55 0.21
N TYR A 99 -0.46 -19.69 0.11
CA TYR A 99 0.83 -19.90 0.77
C TYR A 99 0.71 -19.82 2.29
N ALA A 100 -0.01 -18.83 2.79
CA ALA A 100 -0.26 -18.68 4.22
C ALA A 100 -1.02 -19.87 4.79
N GLY A 101 -2.06 -20.36 4.09
CA GLY A 101 -2.81 -21.56 4.49
C GLY A 101 -1.96 -22.83 4.56
N ARG A 102 -0.93 -22.96 3.72
CA ARG A 102 0.02 -24.08 3.76
C ARG A 102 0.98 -24.00 4.94
N LEU A 103 1.42 -22.77 5.23
CA LEU A 103 2.31 -22.52 6.37
C LEU A 103 1.57 -22.64 7.71
N ASN A 104 0.30 -22.29 7.77
CA ASN A 104 -0.49 -22.33 9.01
C ASN A 104 -0.94 -23.76 9.43
N ARG A 105 -0.45 -24.80 8.76
CA ARG A 105 -0.73 -26.18 9.19
C ARG A 105 -0.03 -26.51 10.50
N ASP A 106 -0.73 -27.22 11.36
CA ASP A 106 -0.20 -27.62 12.65
C ASP A 106 0.98 -28.56 12.50
N TYR A 107 2.04 -28.29 13.28
CA TYR A 107 3.20 -29.12 13.41
C TYR A 107 3.78 -29.02 14.82
N ALA A 108 4.18 -30.12 15.41
CA ALA A 108 4.66 -30.17 16.79
C ALA A 108 5.89 -29.26 17.02
N GLY A 109 5.73 -28.24 17.86
CA GLY A 109 6.76 -27.23 18.16
C GLY A 109 6.79 -26.03 17.24
N LYS A 110 5.80 -25.87 16.35
CA LYS A 110 5.59 -24.64 15.58
C LYS A 110 4.76 -23.67 16.43
N GLU A 111 5.34 -22.53 16.78
CA GLU A 111 4.69 -21.51 17.61
C GLU A 111 3.98 -20.44 16.79
N ASN A 112 4.58 -20.04 15.67
CA ASN A 112 4.06 -19.02 14.76
C ASN A 112 4.59 -19.20 13.35
N VAL A 113 4.00 -18.46 12.42
CA VAL A 113 4.42 -18.38 11.02
C VAL A 113 4.92 -16.98 10.72
N ILE A 114 6.06 -16.89 10.03
CA ILE A 114 6.64 -15.59 9.61
C ILE A 114 6.70 -15.52 8.09
N ILE A 115 6.30 -14.37 7.54
CA ILE A 115 6.43 -14.07 6.11
C ILE A 115 7.40 -12.89 5.96
N TYR A 116 8.53 -13.12 5.29
CA TYR A 116 9.44 -12.07 4.86
C TYR A 116 9.07 -11.66 3.43
N ASP A 117 8.49 -10.48 3.30
CA ASP A 117 8.07 -9.91 2.03
C ASP A 117 9.06 -8.81 1.62
N TYR A 118 9.85 -9.06 0.58
CA TYR A 118 10.81 -8.10 0.06
C TYR A 118 10.14 -7.17 -0.94
N VAL A 119 10.23 -5.89 -0.70
CA VAL A 119 9.61 -4.85 -1.51
C VAL A 119 10.67 -3.94 -2.09
N ASP A 120 10.68 -3.83 -3.41
CA ASP A 120 11.40 -2.76 -4.10
C ASP A 120 10.47 -1.54 -4.22
N ASN A 121 10.51 -0.68 -3.21
CA ASN A 121 9.66 0.49 -3.08
C ASN A 121 10.02 1.64 -4.06
N HIS A 122 11.18 1.56 -4.70
CA HIS A 122 11.57 2.53 -5.73
C HIS A 122 10.81 2.33 -7.06
N ILE A 123 10.15 1.18 -7.22
CA ILE A 123 9.36 0.84 -8.40
C ILE A 123 7.89 0.87 -8.01
N THR A 124 7.14 1.86 -8.49
CA THR A 124 5.73 2.10 -8.19
C THR A 124 4.87 0.84 -8.37
N MET A 125 5.11 0.08 -9.45
CA MET A 125 4.38 -1.17 -9.71
C MET A 125 4.58 -2.19 -8.58
N PHE A 126 5.80 -2.36 -8.07
CA PHE A 126 6.09 -3.30 -6.98
C PHE A 126 5.53 -2.83 -5.64
N ASN A 127 5.53 -1.53 -5.42
CA ASN A 127 4.88 -0.95 -4.25
C ASN A 127 3.36 -1.19 -4.27
N ASN A 128 2.69 -0.98 -5.40
CA ASN A 128 1.25 -1.28 -5.55
C ASN A 128 0.94 -2.77 -5.35
N MET A 129 1.80 -3.66 -5.85
CA MET A 129 1.68 -5.10 -5.59
C MET A 129 1.82 -5.42 -4.09
N TYR A 130 2.73 -4.75 -3.39
CA TYR A 130 2.91 -4.88 -1.95
C TYR A 130 1.67 -4.41 -1.17
N MET A 131 1.12 -3.26 -1.50
CA MET A 131 -0.10 -2.75 -0.85
C MET A 131 -1.28 -3.73 -0.98
N LYS A 132 -1.42 -4.40 -2.13
CA LYS A 132 -2.42 -5.47 -2.31
C LYS A 132 -2.14 -6.67 -1.40
N ARG A 133 -0.87 -7.06 -1.23
CA ARG A 133 -0.49 -8.14 -0.29
C ARG A 133 -0.74 -7.76 1.16
N LEU A 134 -0.47 -6.50 1.56
CA LEU A 134 -0.76 -6.02 2.91
C LEU A 134 -2.24 -6.17 3.28
N LYS A 135 -3.15 -5.82 2.35
CA LYS A 135 -4.59 -6.04 2.56
C LYS A 135 -4.90 -7.54 2.77
N ALA A 136 -4.27 -8.42 1.99
CA ALA A 136 -4.45 -9.88 2.13
C ALA A 136 -3.90 -10.39 3.47
N TYR A 137 -2.71 -9.96 3.88
CA TYR A 137 -2.13 -10.34 5.18
C TYR A 137 -3.03 -9.95 6.36
N LYS A 138 -3.53 -8.71 6.39
CA LYS A 138 -4.46 -8.25 7.43
C LYS A 138 -5.75 -9.08 7.47
N GLN A 139 -6.31 -9.43 6.30
CA GLN A 139 -7.56 -10.19 6.21
C GLN A 139 -7.42 -11.64 6.69
N ILE A 140 -6.25 -12.24 6.56
CA ILE A 140 -5.96 -13.60 7.04
C ILE A 140 -5.36 -13.60 8.46
N GLY A 141 -5.35 -12.44 9.15
CA GLY A 141 -4.98 -12.32 10.56
C GLY A 141 -3.48 -12.22 10.85
N TYR A 142 -2.65 -11.86 9.87
CA TYR A 142 -1.23 -11.61 10.11
C TYR A 142 -1.00 -10.21 10.67
N GLU A 143 -0.17 -10.13 11.68
CA GLU A 143 0.40 -8.89 12.19
C GLU A 143 1.60 -8.47 11.33
N ILE A 144 1.69 -7.17 11.02
CA ILE A 144 2.78 -6.64 10.20
C ILE A 144 3.85 -6.08 11.12
N ALA A 145 4.96 -6.82 11.24
CA ALA A 145 6.13 -6.39 12.00
C ALA A 145 7.22 -5.90 11.05
N GLY A 146 7.80 -4.73 11.30
CA GLY A 146 8.94 -4.20 10.52
C GLY A 146 8.61 -3.92 9.06
N GLY A 147 7.35 -3.74 8.73
CA GLY A 147 6.95 -3.19 7.44
C GLY A 147 7.64 -1.86 7.21
N LEU A 148 7.64 -1.37 5.99
CA LEU A 148 7.83 0.03 5.73
C LEU A 148 6.73 0.76 6.52
N HIS A 149 6.91 0.88 7.84
CA HIS A 149 6.43 2.03 8.54
C HIS A 149 7.12 3.16 7.82
N ASN A 150 6.39 3.85 6.98
CA ASN A 150 6.79 5.14 6.47
C ASN A 150 6.84 6.11 7.65
N ASP A 151 7.76 5.88 8.59
CA ASP A 151 8.27 6.93 9.48
C ASP A 151 9.09 7.96 8.71
N LYS A 152 9.42 7.64 7.45
CA LYS A 152 9.65 8.59 6.37
C LYS A 152 8.58 8.27 5.32
N GLN A 153 7.46 8.98 5.36
CA GLN A 153 6.62 9.21 4.19
C GLN A 153 7.57 9.32 3.01
N THR A 154 7.46 8.42 2.03
CA THR A 154 8.22 8.59 0.79
C THR A 154 7.90 10.01 0.36
N ALA A 155 8.90 10.89 0.35
CA ALA A 155 8.71 12.32 0.10
C ALA A 155 7.83 12.53 -1.14
N ASN A 156 7.92 11.60 -2.10
CA ASN A 156 7.16 11.57 -3.34
C ASN A 156 6.61 10.17 -3.59
N ALA A 157 5.31 10.05 -3.86
CA ALA A 157 4.62 8.79 -4.14
C ALA A 157 3.41 9.01 -5.06
N ILE A 158 3.05 7.98 -5.82
CA ILE A 158 1.82 7.97 -6.64
C ILE A 158 0.83 6.99 -6.00
N TYR A 159 -0.41 7.43 -5.86
CA TYR A 159 -1.52 6.69 -5.28
C TYR A 159 -2.66 6.54 -6.29
N ASP A 160 -3.48 5.52 -6.13
CA ASP A 160 -4.74 5.33 -6.83
C ASP A 160 -5.94 5.64 -5.92
N GLY A 161 -7.15 5.62 -6.49
CA GLY A 161 -8.39 5.90 -5.77
C GLY A 161 -8.64 5.01 -4.54
N ASP A 162 -8.02 3.82 -4.50
CA ASP A 162 -8.21 2.86 -3.40
C ASP A 162 -7.26 3.09 -2.21
N ASN A 163 -6.11 3.75 -2.41
CA ASN A 163 -5.02 3.75 -1.43
C ASN A 163 -4.51 5.13 -1.00
N TYR A 164 -4.98 6.22 -1.62
CA TYR A 164 -4.52 7.58 -1.26
C TYR A 164 -5.10 8.07 0.07
N ALA A 165 -6.32 7.70 0.40
CA ALA A 165 -7.10 8.35 1.45
C ALA A 165 -6.44 8.32 2.84
N GLU A 166 -5.84 7.18 3.23
CA GLU A 166 -5.17 7.04 4.53
C GLU A 166 -4.01 8.04 4.68
N ASN A 167 -3.13 8.12 3.67
CA ASN A 167 -1.98 9.03 3.69
C ASN A 167 -2.39 10.49 3.51
N TYR A 168 -3.40 10.75 2.69
CA TYR A 168 -3.97 12.08 2.51
C TYR A 168 -4.58 12.61 3.82
N HIS A 169 -5.40 11.81 4.49
CA HIS A 169 -5.99 12.18 5.79
C HIS A 169 -4.90 12.41 6.85
N LYS A 170 -3.84 11.59 6.85
CA LYS A 170 -2.71 11.79 7.76
C LYS A 170 -2.03 13.15 7.51
N ASP A 171 -1.70 13.49 6.26
CA ASP A 171 -1.11 14.79 5.93
C ASP A 171 -2.02 15.96 6.35
N LEU A 172 -3.34 15.84 6.13
CA LEU A 172 -4.30 16.86 6.58
C LEU A 172 -4.32 17.01 8.11
N LEU A 173 -4.24 15.90 8.84
CA LEU A 173 -4.21 15.91 10.30
C LEU A 173 -2.86 16.37 10.89
N ASP A 174 -1.77 16.23 10.15
CA ASP A 174 -0.45 16.70 10.54
C ASP A 174 -0.23 18.20 10.24
N ALA A 175 -1.14 18.86 9.51
CA ALA A 175 -1.07 20.28 9.17
C ALA A 175 -0.99 21.18 10.39
N ASN A 176 -0.17 22.24 10.31
CA ASN A 176 0.04 23.17 11.41
C ASN A 176 -0.21 24.66 11.05
N LYS A 177 -0.28 24.99 9.75
CA LYS A 177 -0.42 26.37 9.28
C LYS A 177 -1.63 26.54 8.37
N ASN A 178 -1.62 25.87 7.24
CA ASN A 178 -2.67 26.01 6.23
C ASN A 178 -2.92 24.72 5.44
N ILE A 179 -4.14 24.58 4.98
CA ILE A 179 -4.60 23.52 4.07
C ILE A 179 -5.35 24.20 2.94
N ILE A 180 -4.96 23.93 1.71
CA ILE A 180 -5.67 24.38 0.51
C ILE A 180 -6.07 23.15 -0.28
N ILE A 181 -7.34 23.02 -0.58
CA ILE A 181 -7.88 21.91 -1.38
C ILE A 181 -8.59 22.50 -2.58
N SER A 182 -8.12 22.17 -3.77
CA SER A 182 -8.75 22.53 -5.04
C SER A 182 -9.43 21.30 -5.65
N SER A 183 -10.73 21.38 -5.81
CA SER A 183 -11.55 20.29 -6.34
C SER A 183 -12.71 20.88 -7.13
N PRO A 184 -12.77 20.69 -8.47
CA PRO A 184 -13.84 21.23 -9.30
C PRO A 184 -15.22 20.71 -8.88
N ALA A 185 -15.31 19.44 -8.51
CA ALA A 185 -16.54 18.83 -8.03
C ALA A 185 -16.52 18.61 -6.53
N ILE A 186 -17.68 18.79 -5.89
CA ILE A 186 -17.90 18.50 -4.47
C ILE A 186 -19.11 17.58 -4.31
N SER A 187 -19.17 16.82 -3.23
CA SER A 187 -20.33 16.01 -2.84
C SER A 187 -20.60 16.14 -1.34
N GLY A 188 -21.86 16.05 -0.95
CA GLY A 188 -22.24 16.18 0.45
C GLY A 188 -21.48 15.24 1.36
N THR A 189 -21.36 13.97 0.97
CA THR A 189 -20.61 12.97 1.75
C THR A 189 -19.18 13.41 2.01
N LYS A 190 -18.44 13.79 0.97
CA LYS A 190 -17.02 14.18 1.10
C LYS A 190 -16.85 15.52 1.84
N VAL A 191 -17.77 16.46 1.64
CA VAL A 191 -17.76 17.75 2.35
C VAL A 191 -17.95 17.53 3.86
N TYR A 192 -18.96 16.74 4.25
CA TYR A 192 -19.19 16.47 5.68
C TYR A 192 -18.07 15.62 6.32
N GLU A 193 -17.49 14.65 5.58
CA GLU A 193 -16.32 13.92 6.01
C GLU A 193 -15.14 14.87 6.29
N LEU A 194 -14.86 15.80 5.37
CA LEU A 194 -13.78 16.78 5.52
C LEU A 194 -14.02 17.73 6.71
N ILE A 195 -15.25 18.26 6.83
CA ILE A 195 -15.60 19.14 7.96
C ILE A 195 -15.35 18.43 9.29
N ASN A 196 -15.80 17.18 9.42
CA ASN A 196 -15.59 16.40 10.64
C ASN A 196 -14.11 16.10 10.88
N LEU A 197 -13.35 15.76 9.84
CA LEU A 197 -11.92 15.46 9.92
C LEU A 197 -11.10 16.68 10.38
N LEU A 198 -11.42 17.87 9.87
CA LEU A 198 -10.62 19.08 10.09
C LEU A 198 -11.15 20.02 11.17
N LYS A 199 -12.23 19.66 11.85
CA LYS A 199 -12.85 20.50 12.90
C LYS A 199 -11.85 20.93 13.97
N GLU A 200 -11.08 20.02 14.51
CA GLU A 200 -10.10 20.32 15.55
C GLU A 200 -8.91 21.14 15.00
N LYS A 201 -8.51 20.90 13.77
CA LYS A 201 -7.47 21.69 13.10
C LYS A 201 -7.91 23.13 12.89
N GLN A 202 -9.13 23.35 12.43
CA GLN A 202 -9.70 24.68 12.28
C GLN A 202 -9.76 25.42 13.64
N LEU A 203 -10.21 24.74 14.71
CA LEU A 203 -10.27 25.32 16.04
C LEU A 203 -8.88 25.63 16.61
N SER A 204 -7.84 24.91 16.21
CA SER A 204 -6.44 25.17 16.60
C SER A 204 -5.77 26.29 15.78
N GLY A 205 -6.49 26.91 14.83
CA GLY A 205 -6.03 28.06 14.07
C GLY A 205 -5.42 27.70 12.69
N VAL A 206 -5.50 26.43 12.25
CA VAL A 206 -5.10 26.07 10.89
C VAL A 206 -6.07 26.71 9.90
N GLN A 207 -5.54 27.45 8.92
CA GLN A 207 -6.35 28.08 7.87
C GLN A 207 -6.72 27.06 6.81
N ILE A 208 -8.02 26.91 6.53
CA ILE A 208 -8.52 25.94 5.55
C ILE A 208 -9.19 26.69 4.41
N THR A 209 -8.68 26.51 3.20
CA THR A 209 -9.21 27.11 1.98
C THR A 209 -9.66 26.04 1.01
N ILE A 210 -10.88 26.15 0.52
CA ILE A 210 -11.41 25.29 -0.54
C ILE A 210 -11.57 26.11 -1.81
N VAL A 211 -11.00 25.63 -2.90
CA VAL A 211 -11.15 26.18 -4.25
C VAL A 211 -12.05 25.23 -5.04
N THR A 212 -13.17 25.72 -5.54
CA THR A 212 -14.17 24.90 -6.23
C THR A 212 -14.99 25.75 -7.20
N TRP A 213 -15.78 25.11 -8.05
CA TRP A 213 -16.66 25.84 -8.96
C TRP A 213 -17.71 26.67 -8.19
N ALA A 214 -18.11 27.79 -8.81
CA ALA A 214 -19.26 28.54 -8.33
C ALA A 214 -20.53 27.67 -8.39
N PRO A 215 -21.50 27.84 -7.47
CA PRO A 215 -22.74 27.04 -7.45
C PRO A 215 -23.48 26.98 -8.77
N ASP A 216 -23.47 28.07 -9.53
CA ASP A 216 -24.14 28.17 -10.82
C ASP A 216 -23.33 27.55 -12.00
N SER A 217 -22.07 27.22 -11.76
CA SER A 217 -21.17 26.60 -12.75
C SER A 217 -21.26 25.07 -12.79
N TYR A 218 -21.96 24.43 -11.84
CA TYR A 218 -22.26 23.01 -11.90
C TYR A 218 -23.36 22.77 -12.95
N GLY A 219 -23.03 22.20 -14.10
CA GLY A 219 -23.95 21.99 -15.22
C GLY A 219 -25.07 20.96 -14.98
N PHE A 220 -25.26 20.50 -13.74
CA PHE A 220 -26.28 19.51 -13.35
C PHE A 220 -26.68 19.72 -11.88
N GLY A 221 -27.94 19.41 -11.59
CA GLY A 221 -28.48 19.52 -10.23
C GLY A 221 -29.06 20.90 -9.92
N ASP A 222 -29.54 21.06 -8.70
CA ASP A 222 -30.11 22.31 -8.19
C ASP A 222 -29.00 23.17 -7.59
N ALA A 223 -28.84 24.40 -8.06
CA ALA A 223 -27.87 25.37 -7.54
C ALA A 223 -28.02 25.58 -6.02
N SER A 224 -29.21 25.43 -5.47
CA SER A 224 -29.49 25.53 -4.04
C SER A 224 -28.72 24.46 -3.21
N TYR A 225 -28.57 23.27 -3.73
CA TYR A 225 -27.80 22.21 -3.10
C TYR A 225 -26.32 22.58 -3.00
N TRP A 226 -25.75 23.13 -4.07
CA TRP A 226 -24.33 23.53 -4.07
C TRP A 226 -24.10 24.74 -3.16
N MET A 227 -25.05 25.71 -3.17
CA MET A 227 -25.02 26.85 -2.23
C MET A 227 -25.06 26.39 -0.79
N GLN A 228 -25.87 25.39 -0.47
CA GLN A 228 -25.95 24.83 0.89
C GLN A 228 -24.61 24.20 1.30
N LEU A 229 -23.95 23.41 0.44
CA LEU A 229 -22.65 22.81 0.77
C LEU A 229 -21.56 23.87 0.99
N HIS A 230 -21.55 24.93 0.18
CA HIS A 230 -20.64 26.07 0.37
C HIS A 230 -20.90 26.75 1.73
N GLU A 231 -22.15 26.94 2.10
CA GLU A 231 -22.52 27.55 3.37
C GLU A 231 -22.13 26.69 4.59
N GLU A 232 -22.30 25.36 4.49
CA GLU A 232 -21.86 24.45 5.56
C GLU A 232 -20.34 24.49 5.76
N MET A 233 -19.54 24.55 4.67
CA MET A 233 -18.10 24.72 4.76
C MET A 233 -17.72 26.09 5.39
N ARG A 234 -18.42 27.18 5.02
CA ARG A 234 -18.20 28.51 5.64
C ARG A 234 -18.55 28.53 7.13
N LYS A 235 -19.66 27.89 7.52
CA LYS A 235 -20.03 27.74 8.96
C LYS A 235 -19.00 26.94 9.74
N ALA A 236 -18.33 25.98 9.08
CA ALA A 236 -17.22 25.24 9.67
C ALA A 236 -15.91 26.06 9.75
N GLY A 237 -15.91 27.32 9.30
CA GLY A 237 -14.76 28.21 9.36
C GLY A 237 -13.79 28.07 8.18
N PHE A 238 -14.24 27.44 7.08
CA PHE A 238 -13.41 27.30 5.87
C PHE A 238 -13.60 28.54 4.97
N TYR A 239 -12.51 29.00 4.38
CA TYR A 239 -12.57 29.99 3.32
C TYR A 239 -12.89 29.32 1.98
N ILE A 240 -13.89 29.84 1.26
CA ILE A 240 -14.30 29.29 -0.04
C ILE A 240 -13.98 30.27 -1.14
N LYS A 241 -13.08 29.89 -2.04
CA LYS A 241 -12.81 30.58 -3.30
C LYS A 241 -13.52 29.86 -4.42
N THR A 242 -14.39 30.58 -5.12
CA THR A 242 -15.08 30.05 -6.31
C THR A 242 -14.36 30.44 -7.58
N VAL A 243 -14.35 29.52 -8.55
CA VAL A 243 -13.85 29.72 -9.91
C VAL A 243 -14.93 29.36 -10.94
N GLU A 244 -14.89 29.97 -12.10
CA GLU A 244 -15.95 29.78 -13.11
C GLU A 244 -15.51 28.85 -14.26
N GLU A 245 -14.24 28.88 -14.65
CA GLU A 245 -13.77 28.20 -15.86
C GLU A 245 -12.86 27.00 -15.56
N SER A 246 -11.69 27.19 -15.00
CA SER A 246 -10.73 26.13 -14.73
C SER A 246 -10.53 25.93 -13.22
N CYS A 247 -10.49 24.69 -12.80
CA CYS A 247 -10.22 24.31 -11.43
C CYS A 247 -9.36 23.05 -11.44
N GLU A 248 -8.09 23.22 -11.10
CA GLU A 248 -7.17 22.11 -10.98
C GLU A 248 -7.51 21.22 -9.76
N ARG A 249 -7.03 19.98 -9.76
CA ARG A 249 -7.25 19.03 -8.69
C ARG A 249 -5.98 18.84 -7.90
N PHE A 250 -5.90 19.49 -6.75
CA PHE A 250 -4.75 19.38 -5.87
C PHE A 250 -5.10 19.67 -4.41
N ALA A 251 -4.19 19.33 -3.50
CA ALA A 251 -4.13 19.93 -2.18
C ALA A 251 -2.70 20.39 -1.88
N VAL A 252 -2.58 21.51 -1.19
CA VAL A 252 -1.33 22.02 -0.64
C VAL A 252 -1.47 22.14 0.87
N ILE A 253 -0.54 21.56 1.62
CA ILE A 253 -0.56 21.51 3.08
C ILE A 253 0.74 22.14 3.57
N ASP A 254 0.62 23.13 4.45
CA ASP A 254 1.71 23.89 5.06
C ASP A 254 2.71 24.50 4.05
N GLN A 255 2.26 24.73 2.79
CA GLN A 255 3.09 25.21 1.67
C GLN A 255 4.29 24.29 1.34
N GLU A 256 4.18 23.02 1.62
CA GLU A 256 5.28 22.07 1.45
C GLU A 256 4.82 20.71 0.90
N VAL A 257 3.72 20.15 1.41
CA VAL A 257 3.17 18.88 0.93
C VAL A 257 2.15 19.16 -0.16
N VAL A 258 2.36 18.61 -1.34
CA VAL A 258 1.49 18.75 -2.50
C VAL A 258 0.88 17.41 -2.86
N TRP A 259 -0.42 17.39 -3.03
CA TRP A 259 -1.18 16.31 -3.65
C TRP A 259 -1.73 16.80 -4.97
N TYR A 260 -1.33 16.22 -6.10
CA TYR A 260 -1.72 16.65 -7.45
C TYR A 260 -2.06 15.47 -8.34
N GLY A 261 -3.20 15.53 -9.05
CA GLY A 261 -3.63 14.44 -9.93
C GLY A 261 -5.03 14.61 -10.48
N ASN A 262 -5.64 13.52 -10.93
CA ASN A 262 -6.99 13.54 -11.48
C ASN A 262 -8.10 13.07 -10.51
N ILE A 263 -7.73 12.76 -9.25
CA ILE A 263 -8.69 12.45 -8.18
C ILE A 263 -9.42 13.73 -7.74
N ASN A 264 -10.76 13.66 -7.66
CA ASN A 264 -11.56 14.71 -7.03
C ASN A 264 -11.54 14.52 -5.51
N LEU A 265 -10.78 15.37 -4.81
CA LEU A 265 -10.60 15.25 -3.36
C LEU A 265 -11.89 15.45 -2.55
N LEU A 266 -12.89 16.18 -3.13
CA LEU A 266 -14.17 16.49 -2.49
C LEU A 266 -15.39 15.88 -3.20
N ALA A 267 -15.18 14.97 -4.16
CA ALA A 267 -16.25 14.24 -4.83
C ALA A 267 -15.90 12.75 -4.97
N LYS A 268 -16.80 11.97 -5.55
CA LYS A 268 -16.57 10.56 -5.79
C LYS A 268 -15.53 10.36 -6.89
N ASP A 269 -14.56 9.52 -6.62
CA ASP A 269 -13.48 9.17 -7.56
C ASP A 269 -13.93 8.14 -8.60
N LYS A 270 -13.19 8.07 -9.70
CA LYS A 270 -13.25 6.97 -10.66
C LYS A 270 -12.18 5.93 -10.32
N VAL A 271 -12.41 4.69 -10.72
CA VAL A 271 -11.51 3.56 -10.40
C VAL A 271 -10.10 3.73 -10.98
N ASP A 272 -9.98 4.44 -12.11
CA ASP A 272 -8.71 4.65 -12.82
C ASP A 272 -8.02 5.98 -12.48
N ASP A 273 -8.56 6.73 -11.53
CA ASP A 273 -7.97 8.01 -11.11
C ASP A 273 -6.71 7.78 -10.25
N SER A 274 -5.74 8.68 -10.40
CA SER A 274 -4.48 8.65 -9.64
C SER A 274 -4.13 10.03 -9.11
N ILE A 275 -3.34 10.05 -8.02
CA ILE A 275 -2.84 11.28 -7.41
C ILE A 275 -1.40 11.09 -6.95
N MET A 276 -0.58 12.09 -7.16
CA MET A 276 0.81 12.12 -6.72
C MET A 276 0.93 12.98 -5.46
N ARG A 277 1.64 12.47 -4.47
CA ARG A 277 2.10 13.22 -3.31
C ARG A 277 3.55 13.65 -3.56
N VAL A 278 3.83 14.92 -3.40
CA VAL A 278 5.19 15.50 -3.56
C VAL A 278 5.50 16.39 -2.37
N LEU A 279 6.71 16.29 -1.85
CA LEU A 279 7.23 17.21 -0.85
C LEU A 279 8.09 18.25 -1.59
N SER A 280 7.52 19.40 -1.91
CA SER A 280 8.20 20.50 -2.61
C SER A 280 7.52 21.83 -2.34
N LYS A 281 8.30 22.78 -1.81
CA LYS A 281 7.88 24.17 -1.60
C LYS A 281 7.74 24.92 -2.91
N GLU A 282 8.59 24.60 -3.88
CA GLU A 282 8.59 25.23 -5.21
C GLU A 282 7.27 24.89 -5.93
N ILE A 283 6.89 23.62 -6.03
CA ILE A 283 5.63 23.20 -6.65
C ILE A 283 4.43 23.75 -5.88
N ALA A 284 4.48 23.75 -4.55
CA ALA A 284 3.43 24.35 -3.74
C ALA A 284 3.26 25.84 -4.05
N SER A 285 4.35 26.60 -4.18
CA SER A 285 4.34 28.02 -4.54
C SER A 285 3.77 28.26 -5.95
N GLU A 286 4.18 27.47 -6.93
CA GLU A 286 3.65 27.56 -8.31
C GLU A 286 2.14 27.31 -8.37
N LEU A 287 1.64 26.28 -7.66
CA LEU A 287 0.20 26.02 -7.61
C LEU A 287 -0.58 27.13 -6.92
N MET A 288 0.00 27.76 -5.90
CA MET A 288 -0.58 28.91 -5.22
C MET A 288 -0.66 30.12 -6.15
N GLU A 289 0.42 30.40 -6.88
CA GLU A 289 0.48 31.50 -7.85
C GLU A 289 -0.55 31.31 -8.97
N ILE A 290 -0.61 30.12 -9.57
CA ILE A 290 -1.62 29.78 -10.59
C ILE A 290 -3.05 29.94 -10.06
N THR A 291 -3.29 29.54 -8.80
CA THR A 291 -4.64 29.52 -8.23
C THR A 291 -5.10 30.89 -7.73
N PHE A 292 -4.20 31.67 -7.14
CA PHE A 292 -4.56 32.92 -6.49
C PHE A 292 -4.11 34.16 -7.28
N GLY A 293 -3.25 34.02 -8.30
CA GLY A 293 -2.66 35.08 -9.08
C GLY A 293 -1.59 35.88 -8.30
N ASP A 294 -0.91 36.76 -9.01
CA ASP A 294 0.07 37.71 -8.43
C ASP A 294 -0.63 38.82 -7.60
N ASN A 295 -1.43 38.47 -6.64
CA ASN A 295 -1.89 39.43 -5.64
C ASN A 295 -1.00 39.29 -4.41
N GLY A 296 0.11 40.05 -4.47
CA GLY A 296 1.04 40.21 -3.37
C GLY A 296 0.43 40.80 -2.11
#